data_4531b53d429e9710c1539be08e028b0e
#
_entry.id   4531b53d429e9710c1539be08e028b0e
#
_cell.length_a   1.000
_cell.length_b   1.000
_cell.length_c   1.000
_cell.angle_alpha   90.00
_cell.angle_beta   90.00
_cell.angle_gamma   90.00
#
_symmetry.space_group_name_H-M   'P 1'
#
loop_
_entity.id
_entity.type
_entity.pdbx_description
1 polymer ?
#
loop_
_entity_poly.entity_id
_entity_poly.type
_entity_poly.pdbx_seq_one_letter_code
_entity_poly.pdbx_strand_id
1 'polypeptide(L)'
;MREMKDSGIEWIKQIPTGWTTTRGKNILQLMKRPPEADDEVITCFRNGEVTLRRNRREEGFTFSDKEIGYQGIKKGDLVIHGMDGFAGAIGISDSDGKGSPVLVVCTTKENARYLVYYLRTLAMQDVFLALATGIRERSCDLRWNKIADLLFPVPELDEQCRIADYLDRKCSQIDAIIARQQEVIEKLK
;
A
#
# COMPACT_ATOMS: atom_id res chain seq x y z
N MET A 1 -13.08 4.04 29.08
CA MET A 1 -12.95 4.73 27.79
C MET A 1 -11.49 5.13 27.65
N ARG A 2 -10.88 4.97 26.47
CA ARG A 2 -9.46 5.32 26.27
C ARG A 2 -9.33 6.84 26.20
N GLU A 3 -8.35 7.41 26.88
CA GLU A 3 -8.08 8.83 26.80
C GLU A 3 -7.52 9.19 25.43
N MET A 4 -8.00 10.30 24.86
CA MET A 4 -7.69 10.73 23.51
C MET A 4 -6.97 12.07 23.52
N LYS A 5 -6.11 12.30 22.54
CA LYS A 5 -5.43 13.59 22.29
C LYS A 5 -5.55 14.00 20.83
N ASP A 6 -5.32 15.26 20.53
CA ASP A 6 -5.18 15.75 19.16
C ASP A 6 -4.05 15.00 18.46
N SER A 7 -4.32 14.53 17.24
CA SER A 7 -3.33 13.80 16.44
C SER A 7 -2.31 14.69 15.75
N GLY A 8 -2.64 15.96 15.53
CA GLY A 8 -1.91 16.86 14.63
C GLY A 8 -2.02 16.47 13.15
N ILE A 9 -2.90 15.52 12.79
CA ILE A 9 -3.14 15.05 11.41
C ILE A 9 -4.51 15.56 10.97
N GLU A 10 -4.55 16.31 9.88
CA GLU A 10 -5.76 17.00 9.41
C GLU A 10 -6.97 16.06 9.22
N TRP A 11 -6.75 14.87 8.66
CA TRP A 11 -7.80 13.87 8.41
C TRP A 11 -8.04 12.88 9.57
N ILE A 12 -7.26 12.97 10.65
CA ILE A 12 -7.45 12.21 11.89
C ILE A 12 -7.46 13.19 13.06
N LYS A 13 -8.64 13.52 13.55
CA LYS A 13 -8.77 14.53 14.59
C LYS A 13 -8.12 14.11 15.90
N GLN A 14 -8.35 12.89 16.35
CA GLN A 14 -7.91 12.39 17.64
C GLN A 14 -7.33 10.98 17.55
N ILE A 15 -6.29 10.75 18.36
CA ILE A 15 -5.66 9.43 18.56
C ILE A 15 -5.56 9.15 20.07
N PRO A 16 -5.44 7.88 20.50
CA PRO A 16 -5.16 7.53 21.88
C PRO A 16 -3.90 8.26 22.41
N THR A 17 -3.92 8.69 23.67
CA THR A 17 -2.80 9.44 24.28
C THR A 17 -1.47 8.71 24.23
N GLY A 18 -1.48 7.36 24.28
CA GLY A 18 -0.29 6.51 24.16
C GLY A 18 0.29 6.39 22.74
N TRP A 19 -0.41 6.90 21.70
CA TRP A 19 0.10 6.85 20.33
C TRP A 19 1.01 8.05 20.04
N THR A 20 1.97 7.86 19.14
CA THR A 20 2.80 8.96 18.62
C THR A 20 2.38 9.33 17.21
N THR A 21 2.72 10.53 16.79
CA THR A 21 2.60 10.97 15.39
C THR A 21 3.98 11.24 14.84
N THR A 22 4.32 10.67 13.69
CA THR A 22 5.64 10.84 13.07
C THR A 22 5.54 10.94 11.55
N ARG A 23 6.60 11.45 10.92
CA ARG A 23 6.67 11.51 9.45
C ARG A 23 7.10 10.17 8.86
N GLY A 24 6.60 9.88 7.63
CA GLY A 24 6.92 8.64 6.91
C GLY A 24 8.41 8.36 6.81
N LYS A 25 9.25 9.36 6.59
CA LYS A 25 10.71 9.21 6.51
C LYS A 25 11.38 8.67 7.78
N ASN A 26 10.70 8.73 8.93
CA ASN A 26 11.23 8.22 10.19
C ASN A 26 10.92 6.74 10.42
N ILE A 27 9.91 6.20 9.72
CA ILE A 27 9.42 4.83 9.89
C ILE A 27 9.49 3.99 8.62
N LEU A 28 9.63 4.62 7.45
CA LEU A 28 9.82 3.96 6.16
C LEU A 28 11.23 4.25 5.63
N GLN A 29 11.88 3.25 5.11
CA GLN A 29 13.17 3.38 4.43
C GLN A 29 12.98 3.10 2.95
N LEU A 30 13.22 4.12 2.10
CA LEU A 30 13.18 3.96 0.65
C LEU A 30 14.27 2.98 0.20
N MET A 31 13.88 2.01 -0.59
CA MET A 31 14.80 1.05 -1.18
C MET A 31 15.06 1.41 -2.64
N LYS A 32 16.31 1.24 -3.06
CA LYS A 32 16.76 1.35 -4.45
C LYS A 32 17.77 0.24 -4.69
N ARG A 33 17.29 -0.95 -4.97
CA ARG A 33 18.12 -2.10 -5.28
C ARG A 33 18.21 -2.27 -6.80
N PRO A 34 19.37 -2.62 -7.36
CA PRO A 34 19.42 -3.06 -8.75
C PRO A 34 18.60 -4.36 -8.88
N PRO A 35 17.88 -4.55 -10.00
CA PRO A 35 17.24 -5.83 -10.28
C PRO A 35 18.29 -6.89 -10.62
N GLU A 36 17.99 -8.15 -10.34
CA GLU A 36 18.78 -9.29 -10.78
C GLU A 36 18.40 -9.69 -12.22
N ALA A 37 19.29 -10.40 -12.93
CA ALA A 37 19.07 -10.71 -14.34
C ALA A 37 17.83 -11.56 -14.59
N ASP A 38 17.55 -12.50 -13.68
CA ASP A 38 16.43 -13.44 -13.78
C ASP A 38 15.18 -12.98 -13.03
N ASP A 39 15.18 -11.75 -12.50
CA ASP A 39 14.03 -11.21 -11.79
C ASP A 39 12.81 -11.10 -12.73
N GLU A 40 11.69 -11.64 -12.26
CA GLU A 40 10.40 -11.47 -12.91
C GLU A 40 9.71 -10.18 -12.46
N VAL A 41 8.80 -9.69 -13.29
CA VAL A 41 8.13 -8.41 -13.02
C VAL A 41 7.04 -8.56 -11.96
N ILE A 42 7.15 -7.76 -10.91
CA ILE A 42 6.14 -7.57 -9.87
C ILE A 42 5.23 -6.40 -10.27
N THR A 43 3.95 -6.57 -10.04
CA THR A 43 2.92 -5.55 -10.23
C THR A 43 2.18 -5.30 -8.92
N CYS A 44 1.91 -4.03 -8.63
CA CYS A 44 1.09 -3.60 -7.51
C CYS A 44 -0.31 -3.26 -8.02
N PHE A 45 -1.31 -4.03 -7.60
CA PHE A 45 -2.70 -3.92 -8.06
C PHE A 45 -3.53 -3.04 -7.13
N ARG A 46 -4.62 -2.44 -7.64
CA ARG A 46 -5.51 -1.54 -6.87
C ARG A 46 -6.21 -2.22 -5.70
N ASN A 47 -6.36 -3.53 -5.72
CA ASN A 47 -6.87 -4.29 -4.57
C ASN A 47 -5.83 -4.44 -3.44
N GLY A 48 -4.59 -3.98 -3.64
CA GLY A 48 -3.50 -4.04 -2.67
C GLY A 48 -2.61 -5.27 -2.79
N GLU A 49 -2.87 -6.14 -3.75
CA GLU A 49 -2.01 -7.28 -4.03
C GLU A 49 -0.74 -6.81 -4.74
N VAL A 50 0.42 -7.27 -4.24
CA VAL A 50 1.73 -7.02 -4.84
C VAL A 50 2.38 -8.37 -5.10
N THR A 51 2.37 -8.79 -6.34
CA THR A 51 2.75 -10.14 -6.74
C THR A 51 3.38 -10.17 -8.13
N LEU A 52 3.97 -11.29 -8.50
CA LEU A 52 4.48 -11.52 -9.84
C LEU A 52 3.34 -11.32 -10.87
N ARG A 53 3.64 -10.60 -11.94
CA ARG A 53 2.65 -10.27 -12.97
C ARG A 53 1.95 -11.51 -13.52
N ARG A 54 2.69 -12.59 -13.75
CA ARG A 54 2.16 -13.87 -14.25
C ARG A 54 1.08 -14.50 -13.36
N ASN A 55 1.06 -14.19 -12.07
CA ASN A 55 0.07 -14.76 -11.15
C ASN A 55 -1.36 -14.23 -11.41
N ARG A 56 -1.50 -13.12 -12.14
CA ARG A 56 -2.80 -12.48 -12.37
C ARG A 56 -3.11 -12.14 -13.82
N ARG A 57 -2.11 -12.00 -14.68
CA ARG A 57 -2.30 -11.62 -16.09
C ARG A 57 -1.23 -12.27 -16.95
N GLU A 58 -1.67 -13.05 -17.93
CA GLU A 58 -0.83 -13.55 -19.01
C GLU A 58 -0.87 -12.63 -20.22
N GLU A 59 -1.95 -11.82 -20.38
CA GLU A 59 -2.16 -10.93 -21.53
C GLU A 59 -2.65 -9.53 -21.10
N GLY A 60 -2.62 -8.59 -22.03
CA GLY A 60 -3.27 -7.27 -21.88
C GLY A 60 -2.46 -6.23 -21.10
N PHE A 61 -1.14 -6.31 -21.11
CA PHE A 61 -0.26 -5.28 -20.56
C PHE A 61 0.72 -4.77 -21.61
N THR A 62 1.13 -3.53 -21.46
CA THR A 62 2.16 -2.93 -22.30
C THR A 62 3.51 -3.49 -21.90
N PHE A 63 4.14 -4.23 -22.80
CA PHE A 63 5.56 -4.56 -22.67
C PHE A 63 6.37 -3.29 -22.92
N SER A 64 7.24 -2.92 -22.00
CA SER A 64 8.32 -2.01 -22.31
C SER A 64 9.47 -2.84 -22.86
N ASP A 65 9.83 -2.65 -24.11
CA ASP A 65 10.99 -3.31 -24.74
C ASP A 65 12.29 -3.01 -24.03
N LYS A 66 12.30 -1.99 -23.15
CA LYS A 66 13.45 -1.59 -22.36
C LYS A 66 13.01 -1.38 -20.90
N GLU A 67 13.52 -2.20 -20.01
CA GLU A 67 13.30 -2.13 -18.55
C GLU A 67 14.18 -1.04 -17.92
N ILE A 68 14.12 0.18 -18.48
CA ILE A 68 14.94 1.31 -18.00
C ILE A 68 14.44 1.75 -16.63
N GLY A 69 15.36 1.78 -15.64
CA GLY A 69 15.07 2.26 -14.29
C GLY A 69 14.27 1.28 -13.41
N TYR A 70 14.15 0.02 -13.82
CA TYR A 70 13.59 -1.01 -12.96
C TYR A 70 14.45 -1.20 -11.70
N GLN A 71 13.81 -1.59 -10.61
CA GLN A 71 14.42 -1.80 -9.31
C GLN A 71 14.04 -3.16 -8.73
N GLY A 72 14.96 -3.75 -7.95
CA GLY A 72 14.71 -5.01 -7.24
C GLY A 72 13.71 -4.82 -6.10
N ILE A 73 12.78 -5.76 -5.99
CA ILE A 73 11.78 -5.85 -4.93
C ILE A 73 11.99 -7.19 -4.24
N LYS A 74 11.93 -7.19 -2.91
CA LYS A 74 12.02 -8.41 -2.11
C LYS A 74 10.69 -8.69 -1.42
N LYS A 75 10.43 -9.97 -1.18
CA LYS A 75 9.28 -10.40 -0.38
C LYS A 75 9.27 -9.67 0.97
N GLY A 76 8.12 -9.12 1.33
CA GLY A 76 7.95 -8.33 2.55
C GLY A 76 8.16 -6.82 2.36
N ASP A 77 8.66 -6.36 1.22
CA ASP A 77 8.74 -4.93 0.93
C ASP A 77 7.35 -4.31 0.83
N LEU A 78 7.16 -3.14 1.43
CA LEU A 78 5.98 -2.31 1.24
C LEU A 78 6.13 -1.57 -0.08
N VAL A 79 5.15 -1.75 -0.96
CA VAL A 79 5.16 -1.20 -2.33
C VAL A 79 3.96 -0.29 -2.53
N ILE A 80 4.22 0.91 -3.03
CA ILE A 80 3.21 1.92 -3.36
C ILE A 80 3.33 2.25 -4.84
N HIS A 81 2.23 2.13 -5.59
CA HIS A 81 2.22 2.51 -7.00
C HIS A 81 2.06 4.03 -7.12
N GLY A 82 3.06 4.73 -7.64
CA GLY A 82 3.09 6.19 -7.69
C GLY A 82 1.91 6.82 -8.42
N MET A 83 1.38 6.14 -9.43
CA MET A 83 0.23 6.64 -10.21
C MET A 83 -1.11 6.11 -9.71
N ASP A 84 -1.19 4.84 -9.28
CA ASP A 84 -2.44 4.18 -8.88
C ASP A 84 -2.60 4.04 -7.36
N GLY A 85 -1.66 4.57 -6.58
CA GLY A 85 -1.74 4.55 -5.12
C GLY A 85 -3.00 5.22 -4.57
N PHE A 86 -3.50 6.27 -5.25
CA PHE A 86 -4.77 6.91 -4.91
C PHE A 86 -5.97 5.95 -5.04
N ALA A 87 -5.87 4.97 -5.91
CA ALA A 87 -6.90 3.95 -6.13
C ALA A 87 -6.64 2.66 -5.31
N GLY A 88 -5.74 2.73 -4.31
CA GLY A 88 -5.45 1.64 -3.40
C GLY A 88 -4.36 0.66 -3.84
N ALA A 89 -3.60 0.95 -4.89
CA ALA A 89 -2.46 0.13 -5.29
C ALA A 89 -1.28 0.31 -4.31
N ILE A 90 -1.45 -0.25 -3.12
CA ILE A 90 -0.52 -0.20 -2.00
C ILE A 90 -0.58 -1.55 -1.28
N GLY A 91 0.55 -2.24 -1.12
CA GLY A 91 0.58 -3.55 -0.50
C GLY A 91 1.97 -4.00 -0.09
N ILE A 92 2.08 -5.27 0.26
CA ILE A 92 3.34 -5.93 0.63
C ILE A 92 3.63 -6.97 -0.44
N SER A 93 4.86 -6.99 -0.94
CA SER A 93 5.27 -7.98 -1.94
C SER A 93 5.27 -9.40 -1.35
N ASP A 94 4.61 -10.31 -2.03
CA ASP A 94 4.59 -11.74 -1.69
C ASP A 94 5.80 -12.50 -2.26
N SER A 95 6.55 -11.87 -3.17
CA SER A 95 7.62 -12.48 -3.95
C SER A 95 8.82 -11.57 -4.10
N ASP A 96 9.96 -12.17 -4.41
CA ASP A 96 11.14 -11.46 -4.94
C ASP A 96 10.95 -11.22 -6.44
N GLY A 97 11.53 -10.13 -6.96
CA GLY A 97 11.47 -9.79 -8.37
C GLY A 97 11.86 -8.34 -8.64
N LYS A 98 11.44 -7.80 -9.80
CA LYS A 98 11.71 -6.43 -10.21
C LYS A 98 10.44 -5.64 -10.47
N GLY A 99 10.51 -4.34 -10.23
CA GLY A 99 9.39 -3.43 -10.47
C GLY A 99 9.79 -2.20 -11.26
N SER A 100 8.81 -1.61 -11.96
CA SER A 100 9.01 -0.39 -12.73
C SER A 100 9.37 0.80 -11.83
N PRO A 101 10.00 1.86 -12.37
CA PRO A 101 10.41 3.03 -11.60
C PRO A 101 9.25 3.85 -11.03
N VAL A 102 8.02 3.57 -11.44
CA VAL A 102 6.81 4.19 -10.88
C VAL A 102 6.48 3.66 -9.48
N LEU A 103 7.03 2.52 -9.09
CA LEU A 103 6.83 1.94 -7.77
C LEU A 103 7.75 2.61 -6.75
N VAL A 104 7.20 2.98 -5.60
CA VAL A 104 7.95 3.34 -4.41
C VAL A 104 8.06 2.10 -3.54
N VAL A 105 9.27 1.62 -3.34
CA VAL A 105 9.58 0.40 -2.58
C VAL A 105 10.22 0.80 -1.26
N CYS A 106 9.65 0.33 -0.16
CA CYS A 106 10.10 0.67 1.18
C CYS A 106 10.24 -0.56 2.06
N THR A 107 11.16 -0.47 3.04
CA THR A 107 11.17 -1.35 4.21
C THR A 107 10.80 -0.55 5.45
N THR A 108 10.44 -1.24 6.53
CA THR A 108 10.07 -0.63 7.80
C THR A 108 10.45 -1.54 8.96
N LYS A 109 10.63 -0.94 10.16
CA LYS A 109 10.71 -1.67 11.43
C LYS A 109 9.36 -1.78 12.13
N GLU A 110 8.37 -1.01 11.66
CA GLU A 110 6.98 -1.06 12.12
C GLU A 110 6.27 -2.27 11.51
N ASN A 111 5.02 -2.52 11.92
CA ASN A 111 4.21 -3.53 11.28
C ASN A 111 3.77 -3.08 9.88
N ALA A 112 4.33 -3.69 8.84
CA ALA A 112 4.06 -3.30 7.44
C ALA A 112 2.56 -3.40 7.07
N ARG A 113 1.82 -4.40 7.61
CA ARG A 113 0.37 -4.55 7.36
C ARG A 113 -0.41 -3.37 7.95
N TYR A 114 -0.06 -2.94 9.17
CA TYR A 114 -0.65 -1.76 9.79
C TYR A 114 -0.44 -0.51 8.93
N LEU A 115 0.79 -0.29 8.44
CA LEU A 115 1.11 0.85 7.58
C LEU A 115 0.38 0.78 6.23
N VAL A 116 0.24 -0.41 5.63
CA VAL A 116 -0.55 -0.60 4.41
C VAL A 116 -2.02 -0.26 4.65
N TYR A 117 -2.63 -0.72 5.73
CA TYR A 117 -4.00 -0.37 6.08
C TYR A 117 -4.18 1.14 6.23
N TYR A 118 -3.26 1.80 6.93
CA TYR A 118 -3.29 3.25 7.07
C TYR A 118 -3.19 3.96 5.71
N LEU A 119 -2.20 3.62 4.89
CA LEU A 119 -2.01 4.22 3.57
C LEU A 119 -3.22 3.97 2.65
N ARG A 120 -3.79 2.78 2.67
CA ARG A 120 -5.01 2.48 1.91
C ARG A 120 -6.22 3.27 2.41
N THR A 121 -6.32 3.55 3.70
CA THR A 121 -7.36 4.44 4.25
C THR A 121 -7.21 5.85 3.69
N LEU A 122 -5.97 6.37 3.56
CA LEU A 122 -5.72 7.67 2.93
C LEU A 122 -6.14 7.69 1.44
N ALA A 123 -5.92 6.59 0.73
CA ALA A 123 -6.40 6.44 -0.65
C ALA A 123 -7.93 6.49 -0.73
N MET A 124 -8.63 5.77 0.16
CA MET A 124 -10.10 5.71 0.20
C MET A 124 -10.76 7.03 0.64
N GLN A 125 -10.03 7.88 1.35
CA GLN A 125 -10.49 9.19 1.82
C GLN A 125 -10.03 10.34 0.89
N ASP A 126 -9.57 10.03 -0.31
CA ASP A 126 -9.09 11.00 -1.32
C ASP A 126 -7.94 11.91 -0.83
N VAL A 127 -7.27 11.57 0.27
CA VAL A 127 -6.14 12.36 0.81
C VAL A 127 -5.02 12.43 -0.22
N PHE A 128 -4.72 11.35 -0.92
CA PHE A 128 -3.70 11.34 -1.95
C PHE A 128 -4.08 12.19 -3.15
N LEU A 129 -5.36 12.27 -3.51
CA LEU A 129 -5.84 13.16 -4.57
C LEU A 129 -5.71 14.62 -4.15
N ALA A 130 -6.01 14.95 -2.89
CA ALA A 130 -5.85 16.31 -2.35
C ALA A 130 -4.37 16.74 -2.31
N LEU A 131 -3.44 15.81 -2.08
CA LEU A 131 -2.00 16.05 -2.09
C LEU A 131 -1.39 16.04 -3.51
N ALA A 132 -2.16 15.63 -4.51
CA ALA A 132 -1.66 15.53 -5.89
C ALA A 132 -1.48 16.94 -6.49
N THR A 133 -0.27 17.23 -6.96
CA THR A 133 0.05 18.43 -7.72
C THR A 133 0.13 18.09 -9.21
N GLY A 134 -0.97 17.77 -9.85
CA GLY A 134 -0.97 17.32 -11.25
C GLY A 134 -2.15 17.87 -12.05
N ILE A 135 -1.92 18.14 -13.34
CA ILE A 135 -2.88 18.72 -14.30
C ILE A 135 -3.92 17.67 -14.79
N ARG A 136 -3.79 16.39 -14.43
CA ARG A 136 -4.69 15.32 -14.90
C ARG A 136 -5.57 14.81 -13.78
N GLU A 137 -6.86 14.84 -13.97
CA GLU A 137 -7.92 14.44 -13.03
C GLU A 137 -7.85 13.01 -12.47
N ARG A 138 -6.87 12.19 -12.82
CA ARG A 138 -6.73 10.79 -12.37
C ARG A 138 -5.28 10.30 -12.35
N SER A 139 -4.29 11.18 -12.21
CA SER A 139 -2.91 10.75 -12.00
C SER A 139 -2.34 11.39 -10.74
N CYS A 140 -2.27 10.61 -9.70
CA CYS A 140 -1.58 10.99 -8.48
C CYS A 140 -0.08 10.74 -8.68
N ASP A 141 0.77 11.74 -8.40
CA ASP A 141 2.21 11.56 -8.39
C ASP A 141 2.67 11.33 -6.94
N LEU A 142 2.45 10.11 -6.44
CA LEU A 142 2.88 9.68 -5.10
C LEU A 142 4.35 9.27 -5.11
N ARG A 143 5.24 10.24 -5.32
CA ARG A 143 6.67 10.01 -5.17
C ARG A 143 7.08 9.95 -3.70
N TRP A 144 8.27 9.42 -3.48
CA TRP A 144 8.85 9.26 -2.15
C TRP A 144 8.79 10.53 -1.29
N ASN A 145 9.10 11.70 -1.85
CA ASN A 145 9.07 12.96 -1.11
C ASN A 145 7.71 13.23 -0.44
N LYS A 146 6.59 12.94 -1.12
CA LYS A 146 5.25 13.09 -0.55
C LYS A 146 4.97 12.07 0.55
N ILE A 147 5.33 10.81 0.30
CA ILE A 147 5.16 9.73 1.30
C ILE A 147 6.04 9.97 2.52
N ALA A 148 7.26 10.45 2.31
CA ALA A 148 8.22 10.76 3.36
C ALA A 148 7.73 11.85 4.33
N ASP A 149 6.94 12.79 3.84
CA ASP A 149 6.40 13.91 4.63
C ASP A 149 5.01 13.65 5.22
N LEU A 150 4.31 12.59 4.80
CA LEU A 150 3.05 12.18 5.39
C LEU A 150 3.20 11.93 6.89
N LEU A 151 2.19 12.33 7.65
CA LEU A 151 2.10 12.02 9.07
C LEU A 151 1.40 10.67 9.29
N PHE A 152 1.99 9.87 10.15
CA PHE A 152 1.51 8.54 10.52
C PHE A 152 1.20 8.50 12.01
N PRO A 153 0.02 8.03 12.42
CA PRO A 153 -0.24 7.66 13.80
C PRO A 153 0.45 6.32 14.09
N VAL A 154 1.29 6.27 15.11
CA VAL A 154 2.10 5.09 15.42
C VAL A 154 1.84 4.64 16.85
N PRO A 155 1.06 3.56 17.04
CA PRO A 155 0.97 2.82 18.30
C PRO A 155 2.26 2.08 18.62
N GLU A 156 2.36 1.53 19.83
CA GLU A 156 3.36 0.51 20.13
C GLU A 156 3.22 -0.70 19.19
N LEU A 157 4.34 -1.37 18.87
CA LEU A 157 4.41 -2.44 17.86
C LEU A 157 3.41 -3.57 18.11
N ASP A 158 3.23 -3.99 19.37
CA ASP A 158 2.24 -5.01 19.75
C ASP A 158 0.80 -4.59 19.44
N GLU A 159 0.50 -3.30 19.58
CA GLU A 159 -0.81 -2.77 19.23
C GLU A 159 -1.01 -2.70 17.71
N GLN A 160 0.02 -2.31 16.96
CA GLN A 160 0.01 -2.36 15.49
C GLN A 160 -0.29 -3.77 14.99
N CYS A 161 0.37 -4.79 15.57
CA CYS A 161 0.12 -6.20 15.24
C CYS A 161 -1.34 -6.59 15.51
N ARG A 162 -1.87 -6.26 16.70
CA ARG A 162 -3.28 -6.56 17.04
C ARG A 162 -4.27 -5.88 16.12
N ILE A 163 -4.02 -4.63 15.73
CA ILE A 163 -4.87 -3.90 14.78
C ILE A 163 -4.81 -4.57 13.41
N ALA A 164 -3.62 -4.89 12.90
CA ALA A 164 -3.45 -5.55 11.62
C ALA A 164 -4.14 -6.91 11.59
N ASP A 165 -3.94 -7.76 12.61
CA ASP A 165 -4.57 -9.07 12.72
C ASP A 165 -6.11 -8.98 12.82
N TYR A 166 -6.63 -7.97 13.49
CA TYR A 166 -8.07 -7.74 13.54
C TYR A 166 -8.61 -7.37 12.16
N LEU A 167 -7.93 -6.46 11.44
CA LEU A 167 -8.34 -6.02 10.11
C LEU A 167 -8.24 -7.14 9.09
N ASP A 168 -7.14 -7.92 9.09
CA ASP A 168 -6.97 -9.08 8.21
C ASP A 168 -8.12 -10.07 8.37
N ARG A 169 -8.46 -10.39 9.62
CA ARG A 169 -9.56 -11.29 9.95
C ARG A 169 -10.91 -10.74 9.48
N LYS A 170 -11.14 -9.42 9.64
CA LYS A 170 -12.38 -8.77 9.18
C LYS A 170 -12.49 -8.72 7.67
N CYS A 171 -11.41 -8.36 6.98
CA CYS A 171 -11.36 -8.38 5.51
C CYS A 171 -11.63 -9.79 4.97
N SER A 172 -10.96 -10.82 5.52
CA SER A 172 -11.18 -12.20 5.10
C SER A 172 -12.63 -12.67 5.30
N GLN A 173 -13.29 -12.24 6.40
CA GLN A 173 -14.70 -12.53 6.63
C GLN A 173 -15.61 -11.86 5.58
N ILE A 174 -15.33 -10.61 5.25
CA ILE A 174 -16.07 -9.86 4.23
C ILE A 174 -15.88 -10.50 2.85
N ASP A 175 -14.65 -10.84 2.48
CA ASP A 175 -14.34 -11.47 1.20
C ASP A 175 -15.04 -12.82 1.04
N ALA A 176 -15.08 -13.63 2.12
CA ALA A 176 -15.80 -14.89 2.13
C ALA A 176 -17.34 -14.71 1.93
N ILE A 177 -17.93 -13.66 2.53
CA ILE A 177 -19.33 -13.33 2.34
C ILE A 177 -19.59 -12.89 0.90
N ILE A 178 -18.73 -12.04 0.34
CA ILE A 178 -18.82 -11.57 -1.05
C ILE A 178 -18.77 -12.76 -2.02
N ALA A 179 -17.79 -13.65 -1.85
CA ALA A 179 -17.66 -14.84 -2.68
C ALA A 179 -18.91 -15.73 -2.63
N ARG A 180 -19.46 -15.95 -1.42
CA ARG A 180 -20.68 -16.74 -1.24
C ARG A 180 -21.90 -16.09 -1.90
N GLN A 181 -22.02 -14.78 -1.83
CA GLN A 181 -23.12 -14.05 -2.49
C GLN A 181 -23.00 -14.14 -4.03
N GLN A 182 -21.80 -14.04 -4.56
CA GLN A 182 -21.54 -14.21 -5.98
C GLN A 182 -21.95 -15.60 -6.49
N GLU A 183 -21.61 -16.66 -5.72
CA GLU A 183 -22.05 -18.03 -6.05
C GLU A 183 -23.58 -18.17 -6.07
N VAL A 184 -24.27 -17.53 -5.13
CA VAL A 184 -25.75 -17.54 -5.09
C VAL A 184 -26.32 -16.84 -6.31
N ILE A 185 -25.77 -15.68 -6.68
CA ILE A 185 -26.21 -14.92 -7.86
C ILE A 185 -26.02 -15.76 -9.15
N GLU A 186 -24.87 -16.44 -9.29
CA GLU A 186 -24.63 -17.30 -10.47
C GLU A 186 -25.60 -18.49 -10.53
N LYS A 187 -26.00 -19.06 -9.41
CA LYS A 187 -26.98 -20.17 -9.37
C LYS A 187 -28.42 -19.73 -9.68
N LEU A 188 -28.72 -18.43 -9.59
CA LEU A 188 -30.05 -17.87 -9.84
C LEU A 188 -30.21 -17.35 -11.29
N LYS A 189 -29.14 -17.30 -12.06
CA LYS A 189 -29.16 -17.00 -13.51
C LYS A 189 -29.46 -18.25 -14.33
#